data_c3fb39c64460b199bca2a3cbff6497ab
#
_entry.id   c3fb39c64460b199bca2a3cbff6497ab
#
_cell.length_a   1.000
_cell.length_b   1.000
_cell.length_c   1.000
_cell.angle_alpha   90.00
_cell.angle_beta   90.00
_cell.angle_gamma   90.00
#
_symmetry.space_group_name_H-M   'P 1'
#
loop_
_entity.id
_entity.type
_entity.pdbx_description
1 polymer ?
#
loop_
_entity_poly.entity_id
_entity_poly.type
_entity_poly.pdbx_seq_one_letter_code
_entity_poly.pdbx_strand_id
1 'polypeptide(L)'
;MYKSENAFSKVLSLKLKLLGYSVTRIETGLTCQGVPDMFVQGNGTDFWLELKNEKKLTLETTKLKVHWRPGQQPWAYTYYMQHHKNKYTFTTIAGDNCFVLVSMKKVFTDNVVMLNDECVFKCKSLTELMETLFKEVNNAK
;
A
#
# COMPACT_ATOMS: atom_id res chain seq x y z
N MET A 1 -4.32 8.81 14.84
CA MET A 1 -3.25 7.94 14.30
C MET A 1 -3.34 6.54 14.90
N TYR A 2 -3.06 5.52 14.12
CA TYR A 2 -3.05 4.14 14.63
C TYR A 2 -1.81 3.90 15.48
N LYS A 3 -1.96 3.09 16.53
CA LYS A 3 -0.86 2.79 17.46
C LYS A 3 0.23 1.93 16.82
N SER A 4 -0.12 1.16 15.79
CA SER A 4 0.80 0.23 15.14
C SER A 4 0.32 -0.12 13.74
N GLU A 5 1.20 -0.74 12.95
CA GLU A 5 0.82 -1.33 11.67
C GLU A 5 -0.27 -2.39 11.83
N ASN A 6 -0.22 -3.16 12.92
CA ASN A 6 -1.22 -4.18 13.19
C ASN A 6 -2.62 -3.56 13.43
N ALA A 7 -2.70 -2.47 14.16
CA ALA A 7 -3.96 -1.75 14.37
C ALA A 7 -4.51 -1.21 13.05
N PHE A 8 -3.67 -0.62 12.23
CA PHE A 8 -4.04 -0.14 10.91
C PHE A 8 -4.52 -1.30 10.01
N SER A 9 -3.79 -2.42 10.03
CA SER A 9 -4.13 -3.63 9.27
C SER A 9 -5.53 -4.14 9.60
N LYS A 10 -5.90 -4.17 10.88
CA LYS A 10 -7.22 -4.63 11.31
C LYS A 10 -8.34 -3.73 10.76
N VAL A 11 -8.16 -2.43 10.84
CA VAL A 11 -9.16 -1.46 10.34
C VAL A 11 -9.30 -1.56 8.82
N LEU A 12 -8.19 -1.59 8.11
CA LEU A 12 -8.19 -1.66 6.65
C LEU A 12 -8.79 -2.98 6.16
N SER A 13 -8.41 -4.09 6.78
CA SER A 13 -8.96 -5.41 6.45
C SER A 13 -10.48 -5.46 6.62
N LEU A 14 -10.98 -4.92 7.73
CA LEU A 14 -12.42 -4.87 7.97
C LEU A 14 -13.14 -4.03 6.91
N LYS A 15 -12.61 -2.87 6.56
CA LYS A 15 -13.18 -2.02 5.51
C LYS A 15 -13.23 -2.74 4.16
N LEU A 16 -12.16 -3.41 3.78
CA LEU A 16 -12.12 -4.17 2.52
C LEU A 16 -13.14 -5.29 2.51
N LYS A 17 -13.28 -6.04 3.60
CA LYS A 17 -14.28 -7.11 3.72
C LYS A 17 -15.69 -6.58 3.61
N LEU A 18 -15.98 -5.44 4.22
CA LEU A 18 -17.30 -4.80 4.13
C LEU A 18 -17.64 -4.36 2.70
N LEU A 19 -16.64 -4.11 1.87
CA LEU A 19 -16.81 -3.76 0.46
C LEU A 19 -16.84 -4.98 -0.46
N GLY A 20 -16.84 -6.19 0.10
CA GLY A 20 -16.97 -7.43 -0.67
C GLY A 20 -15.66 -8.07 -1.10
N TYR A 21 -14.53 -7.61 -0.58
CA TYR A 21 -13.24 -8.21 -0.89
C TYR A 21 -12.86 -9.30 0.09
N SER A 22 -12.15 -10.31 -0.40
CA SER A 22 -11.47 -11.30 0.45
C SER A 22 -10.08 -10.79 0.77
N VAL A 23 -9.68 -10.85 2.02
CA VAL A 23 -8.38 -10.38 2.48
C VAL A 23 -7.63 -11.55 3.09
N THR A 24 -6.46 -11.86 2.54
CA THR A 24 -5.55 -12.86 3.08
C THR A 24 -4.36 -12.12 3.69
N ARG A 25 -4.19 -12.23 4.98
CA ARG A 25 -3.02 -11.69 5.67
C ARG A 25 -1.86 -12.65 5.50
N ILE A 26 -0.72 -12.12 5.13
CA ILE A 26 0.49 -12.92 4.94
C ILE A 26 1.30 -12.85 6.23
N GLU A 27 1.43 -13.99 6.88
CA GLU A 27 2.36 -14.11 8.00
C GLU A 27 3.74 -14.32 7.42
N THR A 28 4.58 -13.31 7.57
CA THR A 28 5.95 -13.39 7.09
C THR A 28 6.73 -14.31 8.01
N GLY A 29 6.74 -15.59 7.67
CA GLY A 29 7.70 -16.52 8.22
C GLY A 29 9.09 -16.26 7.64
N LEU A 30 10.03 -17.09 8.01
CA LEU A 30 11.44 -16.95 7.65
C LEU A 30 11.73 -17.08 6.15
N THR A 31 10.76 -17.48 5.33
CA THR A 31 11.00 -17.94 3.97
C THR A 31 10.56 -16.98 2.87
N CYS A 32 9.77 -15.92 3.18
CA CYS A 32 9.19 -15.05 2.18
C CYS A 32 9.55 -13.59 2.44
N GLN A 33 10.81 -13.25 2.25
CA GLN A 33 11.27 -11.88 2.43
C GLN A 33 10.70 -10.96 1.36
N GLY A 34 10.11 -9.85 1.79
CA GLY A 34 9.62 -8.82 0.89
C GLY A 34 8.19 -8.98 0.42
N VAL A 35 7.52 -10.09 0.75
CA VAL A 35 6.09 -10.26 0.41
C VAL A 35 5.26 -9.23 1.16
N PRO A 36 4.31 -8.54 0.49
CA PRO A 36 3.43 -7.59 1.17
C PRO A 36 2.54 -8.23 2.24
N ASP A 37 1.99 -7.40 3.11
CA ASP A 37 1.22 -7.85 4.29
C ASP A 37 -0.11 -8.51 3.94
N MET A 38 -0.73 -8.11 2.84
CA MET A 38 -2.06 -8.59 2.46
C MET A 38 -2.16 -8.88 0.98
N PHE A 39 -2.90 -9.95 0.67
CA PHE A 39 -3.41 -10.20 -0.67
C PHE A 39 -4.92 -9.99 -0.67
N VAL A 40 -5.40 -9.14 -1.57
CA VAL A 40 -6.81 -8.72 -1.63
C VAL A 40 -7.40 -9.15 -2.97
N GLN A 41 -8.57 -9.82 -2.92
CA GLN A 41 -9.27 -10.33 -4.10
C GLN A 41 -10.75 -9.97 -4.02
N GLY A 42 -11.31 -9.56 -5.12
CA GLY A 42 -12.75 -9.30 -5.20
C GLY A 42 -13.08 -8.39 -6.38
N ASN A 43 -14.36 -8.38 -6.76
CA ASN A 43 -14.86 -7.53 -7.84
C ASN A 43 -14.09 -7.67 -9.15
N GLY A 44 -13.63 -8.90 -9.46
CA GLY A 44 -12.91 -9.18 -10.69
C GLY A 44 -11.47 -8.70 -10.70
N THR A 45 -10.89 -8.39 -9.55
CA THR A 45 -9.50 -7.92 -9.45
C THR A 45 -8.79 -8.51 -8.24
N ASP A 46 -7.48 -8.43 -8.26
CA ASP A 46 -6.64 -8.77 -7.13
C ASP A 46 -5.45 -7.80 -7.06
N PHE A 47 -4.95 -7.59 -5.86
CA PHE A 47 -3.79 -6.73 -5.63
C PHE A 47 -3.17 -7.02 -4.27
N TRP A 48 -1.92 -6.54 -4.10
CA TRP A 48 -1.17 -6.70 -2.86
C TRP A 48 -1.04 -5.37 -2.14
N LEU A 49 -1.11 -5.41 -0.81
CA LEU A 49 -0.95 -4.23 0.04
C LEU A 49 0.15 -4.45 1.06
N GLU A 50 1.11 -3.55 1.09
CA GLU A 50 2.07 -3.41 2.17
C GLU A 50 1.56 -2.28 3.08
N LEU A 51 1.62 -2.46 4.40
CA LEU A 51 1.15 -1.49 5.37
C LEU A 51 2.30 -0.93 6.19
N LYS A 52 2.30 0.40 6.32
CA LYS A 52 3.28 1.13 7.13
C LYS A 52 2.55 2.09 8.05
N ASN A 53 3.19 2.41 9.16
CA ASN A 53 2.69 3.41 10.10
C ASN A 53 3.82 4.40 10.34
N GLU A 54 3.61 5.68 10.02
CA GLU A 54 4.67 6.70 10.10
C GLU A 54 4.18 7.94 10.85
N LYS A 55 4.67 8.11 12.07
CA LYS A 55 4.26 9.21 12.95
C LYS A 55 4.63 10.58 12.41
N LYS A 56 5.69 10.68 11.62
CA LYS A 56 6.15 11.95 11.06
C LYS A 56 5.33 12.42 9.87
N LEU A 57 4.46 11.57 9.34
CA LEU A 57 3.58 11.93 8.23
C LEU A 57 2.43 12.77 8.75
N THR A 58 2.33 14.01 8.29
CA THR A 58 1.27 14.96 8.64
C THR A 58 0.68 15.56 7.37
N LEU A 59 -0.37 16.37 7.53
CA LEU A 59 -0.99 17.08 6.39
C LEU A 59 -0.03 18.04 5.69
N GLU A 60 1.00 18.53 6.36
CA GLU A 60 1.98 19.45 5.80
C GLU A 60 3.17 18.77 5.14
N THR A 61 3.31 17.46 5.32
CA THR A 61 4.44 16.71 4.75
C THR A 61 4.38 16.75 3.23
N THR A 62 5.50 17.12 2.59
CA THR A 62 5.59 17.20 1.12
C THR A 62 6.47 16.10 0.54
N LYS A 63 7.38 15.56 1.33
CA LYS A 63 8.18 14.39 0.95
C LYS A 63 8.31 13.48 2.16
N LEU A 64 8.43 12.20 1.92
CA LEU A 64 8.43 11.20 2.96
C LEU A 64 9.52 10.16 2.71
N LYS A 65 10.30 9.87 3.74
CA LYS A 65 11.19 8.71 3.73
C LYS A 65 10.37 7.49 4.13
N VAL A 66 10.24 6.55 3.22
CA VAL A 66 9.50 5.30 3.48
C VAL A 66 10.51 4.23 3.90
N HIS A 67 10.22 3.56 5.00
CA HIS A 67 11.09 2.54 5.56
C HIS A 67 10.70 1.15 5.03
N TRP A 68 10.93 0.92 3.73
CA TRP A 68 10.80 -0.41 3.18
C TRP A 68 11.92 -1.30 3.71
N ARG A 69 11.53 -2.51 4.14
CA ARG A 69 12.51 -3.50 4.55
C ARG A 69 13.21 -4.09 3.33
N PRO A 70 14.42 -4.63 3.50
CA PRO A 70 15.11 -5.32 2.41
C PRO A 70 14.20 -6.37 1.76
N GLY A 71 14.17 -6.39 0.44
CA GLY A 71 13.34 -7.32 -0.32
C GLY A 71 11.95 -6.81 -0.70
N GLN A 72 11.40 -5.81 -0.03
CA GLN A 72 10.03 -5.35 -0.32
C GLN A 72 9.91 -4.68 -1.70
N GLN A 73 10.83 -3.78 -2.03
CA GLN A 73 10.82 -3.14 -3.34
C GLN A 73 11.22 -4.10 -4.47
N PRO A 74 12.27 -4.94 -4.32
CA PRO A 74 12.56 -5.96 -5.33
C PRO A 74 11.41 -6.95 -5.56
N TRP A 75 10.71 -7.36 -4.52
CA TRP A 75 9.56 -8.24 -4.68
C TRP A 75 8.45 -7.58 -5.51
N ALA A 76 8.15 -6.31 -5.22
CA ALA A 76 7.15 -5.54 -5.96
C ALA A 76 7.55 -5.37 -7.43
N TYR A 77 8.82 -5.09 -7.69
CA TYR A 77 9.36 -4.96 -9.05
C TYR A 77 9.20 -6.27 -9.84
N THR A 78 9.58 -7.39 -9.23
CA THR A 78 9.48 -8.71 -9.86
C THR A 78 8.03 -9.04 -10.19
N TYR A 79 7.13 -8.80 -9.24
CA TYR A 79 5.70 -9.04 -9.44
C TYR A 79 5.16 -8.20 -10.61
N TYR A 80 5.49 -6.92 -10.63
CA TYR A 80 5.07 -5.99 -11.69
C TYR A 80 5.56 -6.46 -13.07
N MET A 81 6.80 -6.88 -13.17
CA MET A 81 7.39 -7.35 -14.42
C MET A 81 6.81 -8.69 -14.86
N GLN A 82 6.59 -9.62 -13.94
CA GLN A 82 6.04 -10.94 -14.26
C GLN A 82 4.60 -10.89 -14.74
N HIS A 83 3.84 -9.87 -14.37
CA HIS A 83 2.44 -9.73 -14.77
C HIS A 83 2.25 -8.71 -15.91
N HIS A 84 3.28 -8.48 -16.70
CA HIS A 84 3.24 -7.61 -17.87
C HIS A 84 2.76 -6.19 -17.54
N LYS A 85 3.05 -5.74 -16.31
CA LYS A 85 2.70 -4.41 -15.83
C LYS A 85 1.18 -4.16 -15.69
N ASN A 86 0.39 -5.23 -15.67
CA ASN A 86 -1.07 -5.14 -15.53
C ASN A 86 -1.55 -5.31 -14.09
N LYS A 87 -0.67 -5.68 -13.18
CA LYS A 87 -1.00 -5.87 -11.76
C LYS A 87 0.06 -5.18 -10.91
N TYR A 88 -0.39 -4.49 -9.89
CA TYR A 88 0.50 -3.70 -9.05
C TYR A 88 0.43 -4.15 -7.61
N THR A 89 1.48 -3.83 -6.88
CA THR A 89 1.44 -3.79 -5.44
C THR A 89 1.32 -2.34 -4.99
N PHE A 90 0.76 -2.16 -3.81
CA PHE A 90 0.61 -0.84 -3.22
C PHE A 90 1.20 -0.83 -1.83
N THR A 91 1.77 0.30 -1.42
CA THR A 91 2.14 0.55 -0.04
C THR A 91 1.19 1.60 0.52
N THR A 92 0.50 1.26 1.59
CA THR A 92 -0.37 2.19 2.31
C THR A 92 0.32 2.61 3.60
N ILE A 93 0.35 3.92 3.85
CA ILE A 93 1.05 4.49 5.01
C ILE A 93 0.06 5.29 5.83
N ALA A 94 -0.13 4.89 7.09
CA ALA A 94 -0.93 5.65 8.03
C ALA A 94 -0.04 6.67 8.75
N GLY A 95 -0.45 7.92 8.73
CA GLY A 95 0.23 9.01 9.44
C GLY A 95 -0.64 9.62 10.51
N ASP A 96 -0.29 10.82 10.92
CA ASP A 96 -1.07 11.60 11.89
C ASP A 96 -2.22 12.30 11.16
N ASN A 97 -3.42 11.73 11.28
CA ASN A 97 -4.65 12.21 10.64
C ASN A 97 -4.60 12.28 9.10
N CYS A 98 -3.72 11.52 8.48
CA CYS A 98 -3.64 11.44 7.02
C CYS A 98 -3.04 10.10 6.60
N PHE A 99 -3.09 9.85 5.30
CA PHE A 99 -2.61 8.60 4.73
C PHE A 99 -1.85 8.88 3.43
N VAL A 100 -0.99 7.95 3.05
CA VAL A 100 -0.32 7.98 1.75
C VAL A 100 -0.50 6.64 1.08
N LEU A 101 -0.85 6.67 -0.20
CA LEU A 101 -0.87 5.51 -1.07
C LEU A 101 0.27 5.62 -2.06
N VAL A 102 1.12 4.60 -2.11
CA VAL A 102 2.17 4.48 -3.12
C VAL A 102 1.82 3.33 -4.06
N SER A 103 1.62 3.64 -5.33
CA SER A 103 1.47 2.62 -6.36
C SER A 103 2.87 2.18 -6.79
N MET A 104 3.19 0.90 -6.55
CA MET A 104 4.55 0.37 -6.76
C MET A 104 4.78 0.02 -8.22
N LYS A 105 4.67 1.00 -9.10
CA LYS A 105 4.96 0.83 -10.53
C LYS A 105 6.15 1.66 -11.02
N LYS A 106 6.66 2.56 -10.16
CA LYS A 106 7.84 3.39 -10.47
C LYS A 106 8.78 3.60 -9.30
N VAL A 107 8.39 3.19 -8.10
CA VAL A 107 9.11 3.50 -6.85
C VAL A 107 9.81 2.24 -6.33
N PHE A 108 10.57 1.58 -7.20
CA PHE A 108 11.20 0.30 -6.84
C PHE A 108 12.57 0.46 -6.18
N THR A 109 13.19 1.62 -6.26
CA THR A 109 14.52 1.84 -5.71
C THR A 109 14.59 3.06 -4.80
N ASP A 110 13.60 3.93 -4.84
CA ASP A 110 13.60 5.17 -4.08
C ASP A 110 13.04 4.96 -2.68
N ASN A 111 13.75 5.43 -1.66
CA ASN A 111 13.28 5.41 -0.28
C ASN A 111 12.62 6.72 0.13
N VAL A 112 12.84 7.79 -0.63
CA VAL A 112 12.22 9.08 -0.41
C VAL A 112 11.26 9.34 -1.55
N VAL A 113 10.00 9.61 -1.22
CA VAL A 113 8.95 9.87 -2.20
C VAL A 113 8.40 11.28 -2.04
N MET A 114 8.06 11.90 -3.16
CA MET A 114 7.40 13.20 -3.17
C MET A 114 5.90 12.98 -3.14
N LEU A 115 5.21 13.57 -2.17
CA LEU A 115 3.77 13.41 -2.03
C LEU A 115 3.05 14.18 -3.13
N ASN A 116 1.98 13.56 -3.66
CA ASN A 116 1.21 14.06 -4.79
C ASN A 116 2.02 14.15 -6.09
N ASP A 117 3.10 13.40 -6.16
CA ASP A 117 3.78 13.12 -7.41
C ASP A 117 3.16 11.89 -8.07
N GLU A 118 3.62 11.55 -9.27
CA GLU A 118 3.12 10.38 -9.98
C GLU A 118 3.25 9.12 -9.11
N CYS A 119 2.18 8.35 -8.98
CA CYS A 119 2.11 7.11 -8.21
C CYS A 119 2.16 7.27 -6.68
N VAL A 120 2.20 8.50 -6.17
CA VAL A 120 2.22 8.77 -4.72
C VAL A 120 1.11 9.74 -4.38
N PHE A 121 0.15 9.29 -3.58
CA PHE A 121 -1.08 10.05 -3.32
C PHE A 121 -1.24 10.31 -1.83
N LYS A 122 -1.38 11.57 -1.45
CA LYS A 122 -1.69 11.95 -0.08
C LYS A 122 -3.21 12.02 0.08
N CYS A 123 -3.72 11.36 1.10
CA CYS A 123 -5.14 11.26 1.40
C CYS A 123 -5.45 11.81 2.78
N LYS A 124 -6.53 12.58 2.91
CA LYS A 124 -6.90 13.24 4.16
C LYS A 124 -7.66 12.32 5.11
N SER A 125 -8.19 11.21 4.61
CA SER A 125 -9.02 10.29 5.40
C SER A 125 -8.86 8.87 4.89
N LEU A 126 -9.30 7.92 5.70
CA LEU A 126 -9.33 6.52 5.29
C LEU A 126 -10.26 6.31 4.09
N THR A 127 -11.38 7.02 4.05
CA THR A 127 -12.31 6.96 2.91
C THR A 127 -11.62 7.41 1.62
N GLU A 128 -10.90 8.51 1.66
CA GLU A 128 -10.15 9.01 0.50
C GLU A 128 -9.05 8.03 0.08
N LEU A 129 -8.37 7.40 1.05
CA LEU A 129 -7.38 6.36 0.78
C LEU A 129 -8.01 5.20 0.00
N MET A 130 -9.17 4.73 0.44
CA MET A 130 -9.89 3.64 -0.21
C MET A 130 -10.34 4.01 -1.62
N GLU A 131 -10.88 5.20 -1.80
CA GLU A 131 -11.30 5.69 -3.11
C GLU A 131 -10.12 5.77 -4.07
N THR A 132 -9.00 6.30 -3.61
CA THR A 132 -7.77 6.41 -4.40
C THR A 132 -7.24 5.04 -4.78
N LEU A 133 -7.22 4.11 -3.82
CA LEU A 133 -6.78 2.74 -4.04
C LEU A 133 -7.60 2.06 -5.14
N PHE A 134 -8.93 2.14 -5.06
CA PHE A 134 -9.78 1.49 -6.05
C PHE A 134 -9.69 2.13 -7.43
N LYS A 135 -9.50 3.43 -7.49
CA LYS A 135 -9.24 4.11 -8.74
C LYS A 135 -7.95 3.60 -9.40
N GLU A 136 -6.88 3.47 -8.62
CA GLU A 136 -5.61 2.95 -9.12
C GLU A 136 -5.71 1.47 -9.52
N VAL A 137 -6.40 0.65 -8.76
CA VAL A 137 -6.65 -0.75 -9.10
C VAL A 137 -7.42 -0.87 -10.40
N ASN A 138 -8.44 -0.04 -10.61
CA ASN A 138 -9.22 -0.05 -11.84
C ASN A 138 -8.41 0.42 -13.06
N ASN A 139 -7.50 1.33 -12.86
CA ASN A 139 -6.61 1.81 -13.93
C ASN A 139 -5.56 0.75 -14.33
N ALA A 140 -5.33 -0.25 -13.47
CA ALA A 140 -4.39 -1.33 -13.74
C ALA A 140 -4.96 -2.44 -14.64
N LYS A 141 -6.26 -2.43 -14.84
CA LYS A 141 -6.93 -3.45 -15.68
C LYS A 141 -6.68 -3.25 -17.17
#